data_2f8b6cdc9db297d419d31be4b800f83b
#
_entry.id   2f8b6cdc9db297d419d31be4b800f83b
#
_cell.length_a   1.000
_cell.length_b   1.000
_cell.length_c   1.000
_cell.angle_alpha   90.00
_cell.angle_beta   90.00
_cell.angle_gamma   90.00
#
_symmetry.space_group_name_H-M   'P 1'
#
loop_
_entity.id
_entity.type
_entity.pdbx_description
1 polymer ?
#
loop_
_entity_poly.entity_id
_entity_poly.type
_entity_poly.pdbx_seq_one_letter_code
_entity_poly.pdbx_strand_id
1 'polypeptide(L)'
;MAGGLTKNTFLMQLFCDICRVPLSVGTIKQPGAHGSAVFAAVAADLYPDVKAASAAMGAKKAGVYQIDEQRAEQYDALYVEYARLHDYFGRGGNQVMHRLKEIRRQAHLRARESTETSNGGNGAHL
;
A
#
# COMPACT_ATOMS: atom_id res chain seq x y z
N MET A 1 -3.51 13.82 1.95
CA MET A 1 -2.49 12.78 1.67
C MET A 1 -1.09 13.32 1.95
N ALA A 2 -0.14 12.44 2.23
CA ALA A 2 1.24 12.79 2.57
C ALA A 2 2.21 11.72 2.04
N GLY A 3 3.52 12.06 1.96
CA GLY A 3 4.56 11.13 1.52
C GLY A 3 5.01 11.35 0.06
N GLY A 4 5.91 10.48 -0.42
CA GLY A 4 6.55 10.64 -1.72
C GLY A 4 5.60 10.60 -2.92
N LEU A 5 4.50 9.87 -2.83
CA LEU A 5 3.49 9.77 -3.89
C LEU A 5 2.80 11.10 -4.18
N THR A 6 2.73 12.02 -3.22
CA THR A 6 2.10 13.33 -3.40
C THR A 6 2.81 14.24 -4.40
N LYS A 7 4.05 13.89 -4.80
CA LYS A 7 4.79 14.59 -5.85
C LYS A 7 4.28 14.27 -7.26
N ASN A 8 3.55 13.17 -7.44
CA ASN A 8 2.98 12.77 -8.71
C ASN A 8 1.52 13.26 -8.79
N THR A 9 1.33 14.37 -9.49
CA THR A 9 0.00 15.01 -9.65
C THR A 9 -0.99 14.13 -10.39
N PHE A 10 -0.52 13.35 -11.37
CA PHE A 10 -1.35 12.40 -12.10
C PHE A 10 -1.90 11.32 -11.15
N LEU A 11 -1.03 10.75 -10.33
CA LEU A 11 -1.42 9.71 -9.38
C LEU A 11 -2.40 10.25 -8.31
N MET A 12 -2.21 11.50 -7.87
CA MET A 12 -3.13 12.14 -6.93
C MET A 12 -4.52 12.34 -7.54
N GLN A 13 -4.59 12.77 -8.80
CA GLN A 13 -5.86 12.91 -9.50
C GLN A 13 -6.52 11.53 -9.72
N LEU A 14 -5.75 10.52 -10.11
CA LEU A 14 -6.22 9.14 -10.25
C LEU A 14 -6.87 8.62 -8.96
N PHE A 15 -6.21 8.79 -7.81
CA PHE A 15 -6.79 8.41 -6.52
C PHE A 15 -8.07 9.20 -6.20
N CYS A 16 -8.10 10.50 -6.51
CA CYS A 16 -9.27 11.33 -6.31
C CYS A 16 -10.48 10.79 -7.11
N ASP A 17 -10.27 10.49 -8.39
CA ASP A 17 -11.31 10.05 -9.31
C ASP A 17 -11.80 8.62 -8.96
N ILE A 18 -10.87 7.67 -8.72
CA ILE A 18 -11.22 6.29 -8.38
C ILE A 18 -11.93 6.19 -7.03
N CYS A 19 -11.43 6.90 -6.00
CA CYS A 19 -12.00 6.83 -4.66
C CYS A 19 -13.22 7.73 -4.48
N ARG A 20 -13.52 8.60 -5.44
CA ARG A 20 -14.57 9.63 -5.37
C ARG A 20 -14.48 10.48 -4.10
N VAL A 21 -13.25 10.82 -3.69
CA VAL A 21 -12.98 11.63 -2.51
C VAL A 21 -12.06 12.78 -2.89
N PRO A 22 -12.46 14.04 -2.67
CA PRO A 22 -11.57 15.16 -2.88
C PRO A 22 -10.31 15.02 -2.02
N LEU A 23 -9.14 15.19 -2.61
CA LEU A 23 -7.86 15.01 -1.93
C LEU A 23 -7.18 16.34 -1.70
N SER A 24 -6.60 16.52 -0.52
CA SER A 24 -5.71 17.63 -0.22
C SER A 24 -4.31 17.12 0.13
N VAL A 25 -3.31 17.86 -0.35
CA VAL A 25 -1.90 17.61 -0.06
C VAL A 25 -1.40 18.71 0.86
N GLY A 26 -0.73 18.33 1.94
CA GLY A 26 -0.13 19.28 2.89
C GLY A 26 1.25 19.77 2.45
N THR A 27 1.65 20.93 2.97
CA THR A 27 2.96 21.56 2.68
C THR A 27 4.13 20.92 3.43
N ILE A 28 3.87 20.00 4.35
CA ILE A 28 4.91 19.42 5.23
C ILE A 28 5.77 18.44 4.45
N LYS A 29 7.09 18.68 4.44
CA LYS A 29 8.08 17.84 3.74
C LYS A 29 8.28 16.48 4.42
N GLN A 30 8.19 16.44 5.76
CA GLN A 30 8.41 15.23 6.58
C GLN A 30 7.18 14.93 7.43
N PRO A 31 6.10 14.39 6.85
CA PRO A 31 4.83 14.23 7.56
C PRO A 31 4.92 13.22 8.73
N GLY A 32 5.79 12.22 8.65
CA GLY A 32 6.02 11.28 9.75
C GLY A 32 6.63 11.97 10.97
N ALA A 33 7.73 12.70 10.79
CA ALA A 33 8.37 13.48 11.87
C ALA A 33 7.42 14.53 12.43
N HIS A 34 6.63 15.18 11.58
CA HIS A 34 5.63 16.15 12.04
C HIS A 34 4.54 15.50 12.89
N GLY A 35 4.02 14.34 12.49
CA GLY A 35 3.07 13.59 13.31
C GLY A 35 3.64 13.23 14.68
N SER A 36 4.90 12.77 14.74
CA SER A 36 5.59 12.51 16.01
C SER A 36 5.72 13.77 16.87
N ALA A 37 6.00 14.92 16.27
CA ALA A 37 6.07 16.21 17.01
C ALA A 37 4.71 16.61 17.57
N VAL A 38 3.61 16.36 16.85
CA VAL A 38 2.24 16.60 17.35
C VAL A 38 1.96 15.76 18.59
N PHE A 39 2.29 14.46 18.55
CA PHE A 39 2.11 13.59 19.72
C PHE A 39 3.02 13.98 20.90
N ALA A 40 4.26 14.36 20.63
CA ALA A 40 5.18 14.84 21.66
C ALA A 40 4.68 16.13 22.34
N ALA A 41 4.08 17.03 21.59
CA ALA A 41 3.51 18.26 22.13
C ALA A 41 2.31 17.99 23.07
N VAL A 42 1.49 16.98 22.77
CA VAL A 42 0.42 16.53 23.67
C VAL A 42 0.98 15.84 24.91
N ALA A 43 1.98 14.97 24.74
CA ALA A 43 2.64 14.29 25.86
C ALA A 43 3.37 15.26 26.82
N ALA A 44 3.76 16.42 26.31
CA ALA A 44 4.35 17.52 27.12
C ALA A 44 3.32 18.51 27.66
N ASP A 45 2.01 18.18 27.62
CA ASP A 45 0.89 19.01 28.10
C ASP A 45 0.80 20.42 27.45
N LEU A 46 1.42 20.58 26.23
CA LEU A 46 1.33 21.84 25.48
C LEU A 46 -0.05 22.02 24.81
N TYR A 47 -0.75 20.93 24.56
CA TYR A 47 -2.10 20.91 24.01
C TYR A 47 -2.96 19.89 24.75
N PRO A 48 -4.26 20.13 24.91
CA PRO A 48 -5.15 19.24 25.65
C PRO A 48 -5.39 17.88 24.96
N ASP A 49 -5.26 17.84 23.64
CA ASP A 49 -5.43 16.64 22.84
C ASP A 49 -4.76 16.75 21.47
N VAL A 50 -4.70 15.62 20.76
CA VAL A 50 -4.10 15.51 19.40
C VAL A 50 -4.85 16.38 18.38
N LYS A 51 -6.15 16.57 18.54
CA LYS A 51 -6.96 17.38 17.63
C LYS A 51 -6.59 18.86 17.73
N ALA A 52 -6.47 19.38 18.95
CA ALA A 52 -6.01 20.75 19.20
C ALA A 52 -4.58 20.98 18.72
N ALA A 53 -3.67 20.04 19.03
CA ALA A 53 -2.29 20.09 18.56
C ALA A 53 -2.21 20.04 17.01
N SER A 54 -2.94 19.15 16.36
CA SER A 54 -3.00 19.07 14.89
C SER A 54 -3.60 20.31 14.24
N ALA A 55 -4.59 20.95 14.87
CA ALA A 55 -5.16 22.19 14.37
C ALA A 55 -4.16 23.36 14.43
N ALA A 56 -3.38 23.43 15.52
CA ALA A 56 -2.39 24.50 15.72
C ALA A 56 -1.11 24.28 14.92
N MET A 57 -0.61 23.04 14.85
CA MET A 57 0.64 22.66 14.22
C MET A 57 0.44 22.15 12.77
N GLY A 58 -0.80 21.97 12.33
CA GLY A 58 -1.15 21.30 11.09
C GLY A 58 -0.64 21.98 9.83
N ALA A 59 -0.48 21.19 8.79
CA ALA A 59 -0.06 21.66 7.48
C ALA A 59 -1.13 22.51 6.80
N LYS A 60 -0.71 23.61 6.20
CA LYS A 60 -1.54 24.30 5.20
C LYS A 60 -1.73 23.40 3.98
N LYS A 61 -2.89 23.49 3.33
CA LYS A 61 -3.15 22.80 2.08
C LYS A 61 -2.26 23.38 0.98
N ALA A 62 -1.46 22.53 0.33
CA ALA A 62 -0.62 22.94 -0.81
C ALA A 62 -1.33 22.75 -2.15
N GLY A 63 -2.33 21.86 -2.21
CA GLY A 63 -3.12 21.57 -3.40
C GLY A 63 -4.40 20.83 -3.02
N VAL A 64 -5.42 20.99 -3.84
CA VAL A 64 -6.69 20.29 -3.71
C VAL A 64 -7.05 19.70 -5.06
N TYR A 65 -7.28 18.38 -5.07
CA TYR A 65 -7.75 17.64 -6.24
C TYR A 65 -9.24 17.45 -6.12
N GLN A 66 -9.96 17.79 -7.15
CA GLN A 66 -11.40 17.60 -7.26
C GLN A 66 -11.69 16.38 -8.13
N ILE A 67 -12.84 15.75 -7.89
CA ILE A 67 -13.27 14.59 -8.64
C ILE A 67 -13.61 15.03 -10.09
N ASP A 68 -13.07 14.31 -11.06
CA ASP A 68 -13.52 14.38 -12.44
C ASP A 68 -14.56 13.27 -12.66
N GLU A 69 -15.83 13.64 -12.69
CA GLU A 69 -16.93 12.67 -12.73
C GLU A 69 -16.90 11.81 -14.00
N GLN A 70 -16.50 12.37 -15.15
CA GLN A 70 -16.41 11.61 -16.39
C GLN A 70 -15.35 10.50 -16.30
N ARG A 71 -14.19 10.80 -15.70
CA ARG A 71 -13.15 9.78 -15.47
C ARG A 71 -13.56 8.80 -14.38
N ALA A 72 -14.20 9.28 -13.31
CA ALA A 72 -14.67 8.44 -12.23
C ALA A 72 -15.66 7.36 -12.72
N GLU A 73 -16.58 7.70 -13.62
CA GLU A 73 -17.50 6.73 -14.25
C GLU A 73 -16.74 5.65 -15.05
N GLN A 74 -15.67 6.04 -15.77
CA GLN A 74 -14.85 5.07 -16.50
C GLN A 74 -14.12 4.11 -15.53
N TYR A 75 -13.64 4.62 -14.40
CA TYR A 75 -13.01 3.80 -13.37
C TYR A 75 -13.99 2.88 -12.65
N ASP A 76 -15.25 3.30 -12.45
CA ASP A 76 -16.29 2.43 -11.90
C ASP A 76 -16.52 1.21 -12.79
N ALA A 77 -16.58 1.39 -14.10
CA ALA A 77 -16.70 0.29 -15.07
C ALA A 77 -15.49 -0.67 -15.00
N LEU A 78 -14.27 -0.13 -14.94
CA LEU A 78 -13.04 -0.91 -14.78
C LEU A 78 -12.99 -1.64 -13.43
N TYR A 79 -13.47 -1.02 -12.36
CA TYR A 79 -13.51 -1.63 -11.03
C TYR A 79 -14.40 -2.86 -10.97
N VAL A 80 -15.52 -2.87 -11.70
CA VAL A 80 -16.39 -4.05 -11.79
C VAL A 80 -15.62 -5.25 -12.35
N GLU A 81 -14.84 -5.06 -13.42
CA GLU A 81 -14.03 -6.14 -13.99
C GLU A 81 -12.86 -6.53 -13.09
N TYR A 82 -12.22 -5.56 -12.45
CA TYR A 82 -11.19 -5.82 -11.43
C TYR A 82 -11.74 -6.69 -10.29
N ALA A 83 -12.91 -6.36 -9.75
CA ALA A 83 -13.55 -7.11 -8.67
C ALA A 83 -13.87 -8.55 -9.10
N ARG A 84 -14.35 -8.76 -10.33
CA ARG A 84 -14.57 -10.10 -10.89
C ARG A 84 -13.29 -10.92 -10.96
N LEU A 85 -12.20 -10.32 -11.47
CA LEU A 85 -10.90 -11.00 -11.53
C LEU A 85 -10.35 -11.29 -10.14
N HIS A 86 -10.45 -10.34 -9.23
CA HIS A 86 -10.06 -10.51 -7.84
C HIS A 86 -10.79 -11.67 -7.17
N ASP A 87 -12.10 -11.75 -7.32
CA ASP A 87 -12.90 -12.82 -6.72
C ASP A 87 -12.65 -14.16 -7.42
N TYR A 88 -12.49 -14.15 -8.74
CA TYR A 88 -12.18 -15.34 -9.52
C TYR A 88 -10.85 -15.98 -9.10
N PHE A 89 -9.77 -15.20 -8.95
CA PHE A 89 -8.45 -15.72 -8.59
C PHE A 89 -8.19 -15.76 -7.09
N GLY A 90 -8.77 -14.87 -6.30
CA GLY A 90 -8.42 -14.66 -4.89
C GLY A 90 -9.41 -15.22 -3.88
N ARG A 91 -10.69 -15.31 -4.22
CA ARG A 91 -11.77 -15.69 -3.28
C ARG A 91 -12.44 -17.05 -3.54
N GLY A 92 -11.80 -17.90 -4.32
CA GLY A 92 -12.26 -19.26 -4.50
C GLY A 92 -13.18 -19.49 -5.70
N GLY A 93 -13.32 -18.54 -6.62
CA GLY A 93 -13.95 -18.74 -7.92
C GLY A 93 -13.26 -19.85 -8.76
N ASN A 94 -11.97 -20.08 -8.48
CA ASN A 94 -11.20 -21.22 -8.98
C ASN A 94 -10.01 -21.54 -8.07
N GLN A 95 -9.34 -22.67 -8.33
CA GLN A 95 -8.21 -23.15 -7.54
C GLN A 95 -6.82 -22.88 -8.19
N VAL A 96 -6.77 -22.07 -9.24
CA VAL A 96 -5.53 -21.87 -10.02
C VAL A 96 -4.42 -21.31 -9.14
N MET A 97 -4.69 -20.28 -8.32
CA MET A 97 -3.67 -19.67 -7.46
C MET A 97 -3.17 -20.63 -6.37
N HIS A 98 -4.05 -21.46 -5.81
CA HIS A 98 -3.65 -22.51 -4.85
C HIS A 98 -2.77 -23.55 -5.53
N ARG A 99 -3.14 -23.99 -6.73
CA ARG A 99 -2.36 -24.95 -7.51
C ARG A 99 -0.98 -24.41 -7.90
N LEU A 100 -0.88 -23.16 -8.31
CA LEU A 100 0.40 -22.51 -8.61
C LEU A 100 1.30 -22.40 -7.37
N LYS A 101 0.74 -22.08 -6.21
CA LYS A 101 1.48 -22.07 -4.93
C LYS A 101 2.01 -23.46 -4.59
N GLU A 102 1.22 -24.50 -4.80
CA GLU A 102 1.63 -25.87 -4.53
C GLU A 102 2.74 -26.33 -5.47
N ILE A 103 2.63 -26.05 -6.78
CA ILE A 103 3.69 -26.34 -7.76
C ILE A 103 5.01 -25.66 -7.36
N ARG A 104 4.95 -24.39 -6.96
CA ARG A 104 6.12 -23.66 -6.48
C ARG A 104 6.71 -24.31 -5.23
N ARG A 105 5.88 -24.67 -4.25
CA ARG A 105 6.32 -25.33 -3.01
C ARG A 105 7.06 -26.63 -3.29
N GLN A 106 6.51 -27.46 -4.16
CA GLN A 106 7.13 -28.72 -4.54
C GLN A 106 8.45 -28.53 -5.30
N ALA A 107 8.54 -27.53 -6.17
CA ALA A 107 9.79 -27.20 -6.85
C ALA A 107 10.89 -26.77 -5.85
N HIS A 108 10.55 -26.00 -4.84
CA HIS A 108 11.50 -25.63 -3.77
C HIS A 108 11.95 -26.82 -2.92
N LEU A 109 11.06 -27.76 -2.60
CA LEU A 109 11.41 -28.96 -1.85
C LEU A 109 12.40 -29.84 -2.65
N ARG A 110 12.13 -30.10 -3.92
CA ARG A 110 13.03 -30.87 -4.81
C ARG A 110 14.40 -30.21 -4.94
N ALA A 111 14.45 -28.87 -5.03
CA ALA A 111 15.72 -28.15 -5.10
C ALA A 111 16.54 -28.29 -3.82
N ARG A 112 15.90 -28.34 -2.64
CA ARG A 112 16.57 -28.56 -1.34
C ARG A 112 17.11 -29.99 -1.23
N GLU A 113 16.31 -30.98 -1.57
CA GLU A 113 16.71 -32.40 -1.57
C GLU A 113 17.92 -32.66 -2.49
N SER A 114 17.93 -32.04 -3.68
CA SER A 114 19.07 -32.17 -4.60
C SER A 114 20.34 -31.50 -4.09
N THR A 115 20.22 -30.45 -3.26
CA THR A 115 21.38 -29.77 -2.66
C THR A 115 21.93 -30.57 -1.48
N GLU A 116 21.08 -31.22 -0.69
CA GLU A 116 21.48 -32.06 0.45
C GLU A 116 22.15 -33.35 -0.03
N THR A 117 21.64 -33.99 -1.08
CA THR A 117 22.29 -35.18 -1.68
C THR A 117 23.63 -34.88 -2.32
N SER A 118 23.81 -33.69 -2.89
CA SER A 118 25.10 -33.24 -3.45
C SER A 118 26.16 -32.96 -2.37
N ASN A 119 25.75 -32.52 -1.18
CA ASN A 119 26.67 -32.19 -0.07
C ASN A 119 27.02 -33.41 0.79
N GLY A 120 26.17 -34.45 0.79
CA GLY A 120 26.39 -35.67 1.57
C GLY A 120 27.40 -36.65 0.93
N GLY A 121 27.76 -36.45 -0.34
CA GLY A 121 28.69 -37.34 -1.08
C GLY A 121 30.19 -37.07 -0.90
N ASN A 122 30.59 -35.99 -0.21
CA ASN A 122 31.98 -35.55 -0.15
C ASN A 122 32.68 -35.84 1.23
N GLY A 123 32.10 -36.71 2.07
CA GLY A 123 32.58 -37.01 3.43
C GLY A 123 33.17 -38.38 3.66
N ALA A 124 33.46 -39.19 2.61
CA ALA A 124 33.98 -40.52 2.78
C ALA A 124 35.23 -40.78 1.91
N HIS A 125 36.32 -40.09 2.19
CA HIS A 125 37.69 -40.52 1.84
C HIS A 125 38.69 -39.80 2.75
N LEU A 126 38.98 -40.39 3.91
CA LEU A 126 40.27 -40.38 4.58
C LEU A 126 40.42 -41.67 5.36
#